data_755456645e60d72d5fc8b6491166caa4
#
_entry.id   755456645e60d72d5fc8b6491166caa4
#
_cell.length_a   1.000
_cell.length_b   1.000
_cell.length_c   1.000
_cell.angle_alpha   90.00
_cell.angle_beta   90.00
_cell.angle_gamma   90.00
#
_symmetry.space_group_name_H-M   'P 1'
#
loop_
_entity.id
_entity.type
_entity.pdbx_description
1 polymer ?
#
loop_
_entity_poly.entity_id
_entity_poly.type
_entity_poly.pdbx_seq_one_letter_code
_entity_poly.pdbx_strand_id
1 'polypeptide(L)'
;DHIAVKDVAKAITPNLIRNKVATMEKSLKMDFGIRKPKIALLGINPHSGDNGTIGEEDDKILKPTIKELFNKGTLVYGPYSADSFFGSDNHKNFDAVLAAYHDQGLIPFKTLSFGKGVNYTAGLDKVRTSPDHGTAYEIAGKGKADDSSFKEAVFTAIQVFKHRTEYQELTENPLKKQKIKRGG
;
A
#
# COMPACT_ATOMS: atom_id res chain seq x y z
N ASP A 1 4.08 -5.28 -9.53
CA ASP A 1 4.51 -6.37 -10.40
C ASP A 1 5.46 -5.84 -11.46
N HIS A 2 6.47 -6.64 -11.84
CA HIS A 2 7.47 -6.30 -12.85
C HIS A 2 6.94 -6.73 -14.24
N ILE A 3 6.00 -5.97 -14.78
CA ILE A 3 5.48 -6.16 -16.14
C ILE A 3 5.84 -4.96 -17.02
N ALA A 4 5.85 -5.15 -18.33
CA ALA A 4 6.11 -4.04 -19.26
C ALA A 4 5.01 -2.97 -19.12
N VAL A 5 5.39 -1.68 -19.20
CA VAL A 5 4.44 -0.55 -19.04
C VAL A 5 3.26 -0.66 -20.01
N LYS A 6 3.51 -1.10 -21.25
CA LYS A 6 2.46 -1.30 -22.28
C LYS A 6 1.36 -2.32 -21.87
N ASP A 7 1.66 -3.21 -20.92
CA ASP A 7 0.75 -4.27 -20.49
C ASP A 7 0.01 -3.90 -19.19
N VAL A 8 0.36 -2.78 -18.55
CA VAL A 8 -0.18 -2.38 -17.24
C VAL A 8 -1.70 -2.23 -17.28
N ALA A 9 -2.21 -1.41 -18.21
CA ALA A 9 -3.64 -1.14 -18.29
C ALA A 9 -4.47 -2.43 -18.47
N LYS A 10 -3.97 -3.35 -19.32
CA LYS A 10 -4.62 -4.65 -19.56
C LYS A 10 -4.55 -5.58 -18.34
N ALA A 11 -3.50 -5.50 -17.54
CA ALA A 11 -3.31 -6.35 -16.37
C ALA A 11 -4.17 -5.93 -15.18
N ILE A 12 -4.57 -4.65 -15.09
CA ILE A 12 -5.37 -4.13 -14.00
C ILE A 12 -6.84 -4.51 -14.20
N THR A 13 -7.33 -5.36 -13.31
CA THR A 13 -8.73 -5.81 -13.30
C THR A 13 -9.39 -5.48 -11.97
N PRO A 14 -10.74 -5.39 -11.90
CA PRO A 14 -11.45 -5.18 -10.65
C PRO A 14 -11.07 -6.21 -9.58
N ASN A 15 -10.88 -7.47 -9.97
CA ASN A 15 -10.51 -8.54 -9.05
C ASN A 15 -9.09 -8.37 -8.49
N LEU A 16 -8.13 -7.97 -9.33
CA LEU A 16 -6.78 -7.67 -8.88
C LEU A 16 -6.77 -6.51 -7.87
N ILE A 17 -7.51 -5.44 -8.13
CA ILE A 17 -7.64 -4.30 -7.22
C ILE A 17 -8.22 -4.75 -5.87
N ARG A 18 -9.34 -5.49 -5.88
CA ARG A 18 -9.95 -6.01 -4.64
C ARG A 18 -8.97 -6.82 -3.81
N ASN A 19 -8.24 -7.73 -4.45
CA ASN A 19 -7.27 -8.59 -3.77
C ASN A 19 -6.11 -7.78 -3.19
N LYS A 20 -5.57 -6.81 -3.93
CA LYS A 20 -4.46 -5.96 -3.45
C LYS A 20 -4.90 -5.04 -2.33
N VAL A 21 -6.06 -4.42 -2.44
CA VAL A 21 -6.64 -3.58 -1.37
C VAL A 21 -6.91 -4.40 -0.12
N ALA A 22 -7.50 -5.59 -0.24
CA ALA A 22 -7.77 -6.48 0.90
C ALA A 22 -6.48 -6.92 1.61
N THR A 23 -5.44 -7.29 0.84
CA THR A 23 -4.13 -7.65 1.39
C THR A 23 -3.49 -6.46 2.12
N MET A 24 -3.53 -5.29 1.51
CA MET A 24 -2.98 -4.05 2.09
C MET A 24 -3.74 -3.67 3.36
N GLU A 25 -5.06 -3.64 3.33
CA GLU A 25 -5.91 -3.34 4.50
C GLU A 25 -5.63 -4.30 5.67
N LYS A 26 -5.55 -5.60 5.38
CA LYS A 26 -5.22 -6.61 6.38
C LYS A 26 -3.85 -6.35 7.01
N SER A 27 -2.83 -6.12 6.20
CA SER A 27 -1.48 -5.84 6.71
C SER A 27 -1.40 -4.55 7.50
N LEU A 28 -2.06 -3.48 7.05
CA LEU A 28 -2.11 -2.22 7.79
C LEU A 28 -2.73 -2.40 9.19
N LYS A 29 -3.78 -3.22 9.30
CA LYS A 29 -4.41 -3.52 10.58
C LYS A 29 -3.56 -4.43 11.47
N MET A 30 -3.08 -5.52 10.91
CA MET A 30 -2.42 -6.58 11.66
C MET A 30 -0.94 -6.29 11.92
N ASP A 31 -0.23 -5.80 10.91
CA ASP A 31 1.23 -5.66 10.93
C ASP A 31 1.68 -4.25 11.32
N PHE A 32 0.83 -3.23 11.09
CA PHE A 32 1.14 -1.83 11.40
C PHE A 32 0.23 -1.22 12.48
N GLY A 33 -0.74 -1.98 13.01
CA GLY A 33 -1.60 -1.56 14.13
C GLY A 33 -2.61 -0.46 13.78
N ILE A 34 -2.88 -0.21 12.49
CA ILE A 34 -3.77 0.86 12.04
C ILE A 34 -5.21 0.36 11.99
N ARG A 35 -6.05 0.77 12.93
CA ARG A 35 -7.42 0.22 13.08
C ARG A 35 -8.34 0.52 11.90
N LYS A 36 -8.24 1.70 11.29
CA LYS A 36 -9.08 2.18 10.18
C LYS A 36 -8.21 2.76 9.08
N PRO A 37 -7.44 1.93 8.37
CA PRO A 37 -6.48 2.42 7.38
C PRO A 37 -7.18 3.09 6.20
N LYS A 38 -6.66 4.26 5.81
CA LYS A 38 -7.05 4.98 4.61
C LYS A 38 -6.08 4.66 3.50
N ILE A 39 -6.58 4.15 2.39
CA ILE A 39 -5.78 3.73 1.24
C ILE A 39 -6.09 4.66 0.08
N ALA A 40 -5.06 5.27 -0.51
CA ALA A 40 -5.18 5.98 -1.77
C ALA A 40 -4.87 5.04 -2.93
N LEU A 41 -5.68 5.05 -3.98
CA LEU A 41 -5.42 4.38 -5.25
C LEU A 41 -5.03 5.42 -6.29
N LEU A 42 -3.89 5.24 -6.94
CA LEU A 42 -3.46 6.11 -8.03
C LEU A 42 -4.10 5.68 -9.36
N GLY A 43 -4.36 6.65 -10.22
CA GLY A 43 -4.86 6.43 -11.56
C GLY A 43 -3.85 5.70 -12.45
N ILE A 44 -4.35 5.04 -13.47
CA ILE A 44 -3.52 4.40 -14.51
C ILE A 44 -3.02 5.46 -15.50
N ASN A 45 -3.96 6.31 -15.94
CA ASN A 45 -3.71 7.31 -16.97
C ASN A 45 -3.38 8.68 -16.36
N PRO A 46 -2.69 9.57 -17.10
CA PRO A 46 -2.54 10.97 -16.74
C PRO A 46 -3.91 11.60 -16.45
N HIS A 47 -3.99 12.45 -15.44
CA HIS A 47 -5.23 13.10 -15.00
C HIS A 47 -6.39 12.12 -14.71
N SER A 48 -6.05 10.88 -14.30
CA SER A 48 -7.03 9.79 -14.10
C SER A 48 -7.97 9.60 -15.31
N GLY A 49 -7.41 9.70 -16.51
CA GLY A 49 -8.11 9.46 -17.77
C GLY A 49 -8.89 10.65 -18.33
N ASP A 50 -9.00 11.78 -17.62
CA ASP A 50 -9.72 12.99 -18.04
C ASP A 50 -11.10 12.67 -18.65
N ASN A 51 -11.96 12.01 -17.88
CA ASN A 51 -13.30 11.55 -18.28
C ASN A 51 -13.29 10.69 -19.57
N GLY A 52 -12.25 9.88 -19.74
CA GLY A 52 -12.11 8.97 -20.89
C GLY A 52 -11.38 9.57 -22.09
N THR A 53 -10.99 10.85 -22.06
CA THR A 53 -10.27 11.49 -23.15
C THR A 53 -8.86 10.93 -23.36
N ILE A 54 -8.17 10.61 -22.26
CA ILE A 54 -6.79 10.09 -22.27
C ILE A 54 -6.77 8.56 -22.13
N GLY A 55 -7.84 7.99 -21.56
CA GLY A 55 -8.01 6.56 -21.36
C GLY A 55 -9.24 6.27 -20.53
N GLU A 56 -9.87 5.13 -20.73
CA GLU A 56 -11.15 4.79 -20.10
C GLU A 56 -11.01 3.91 -18.85
N GLU A 57 -9.82 3.37 -18.57
CA GLU A 57 -9.60 2.37 -17.53
C GLU A 57 -9.90 2.92 -16.14
N ASP A 58 -9.56 4.19 -15.91
CA ASP A 58 -9.83 4.86 -14.63
C ASP A 58 -11.33 4.95 -14.37
N ASP A 59 -12.11 5.29 -15.40
CA ASP A 59 -13.57 5.43 -15.31
C ASP A 59 -14.30 4.07 -15.31
N LYS A 60 -13.86 3.14 -16.14
CA LYS A 60 -14.55 1.85 -16.34
C LYS A 60 -14.14 0.79 -15.32
N ILE A 61 -12.92 0.86 -14.77
CA ILE A 61 -12.36 -0.16 -13.87
C ILE A 61 -12.14 0.38 -12.47
N LEU A 62 -11.34 1.46 -12.33
CA LEU A 62 -10.92 1.92 -10.99
C LEU A 62 -12.07 2.55 -10.20
N LYS A 63 -12.72 3.58 -10.75
CA LYS A 63 -13.81 4.29 -10.04
C LYS A 63 -14.93 3.36 -9.57
N PRO A 64 -15.49 2.45 -10.39
CA PRO A 64 -16.53 1.53 -9.93
C PRO A 64 -16.04 0.58 -8.83
N THR A 65 -14.80 0.07 -8.95
CA THR A 65 -14.23 -0.85 -7.97
C THR A 65 -13.96 -0.16 -6.63
N ILE A 66 -13.44 1.07 -6.64
CA ILE A 66 -13.25 1.90 -5.44
C ILE A 66 -14.59 2.15 -4.75
N LYS A 67 -15.61 2.56 -5.52
CA LYS A 67 -16.96 2.82 -5.00
C LYS A 67 -17.56 1.56 -4.36
N GLU A 68 -17.40 0.42 -4.99
CA GLU A 68 -17.84 -0.86 -4.42
C GLU A 68 -17.16 -1.16 -3.09
N LEU A 69 -15.82 -1.04 -3.02
CA LEU A 69 -15.04 -1.30 -1.81
C LEU A 69 -15.39 -0.33 -0.69
N PHE A 70 -15.53 0.96 -1.02
CA PHE A 70 -15.94 1.98 -0.06
C PHE A 70 -17.31 1.68 0.53
N ASN A 71 -18.30 1.31 -0.29
CA ASN A 71 -19.64 0.94 0.16
C ASN A 71 -19.65 -0.31 1.05
N LYS A 72 -18.63 -1.18 0.93
CA LYS A 72 -18.41 -2.35 1.80
C LYS A 72 -17.68 -2.02 3.10
N GLY A 73 -17.29 -0.76 3.28
CA GLY A 73 -16.64 -0.27 4.50
C GLY A 73 -15.11 -0.22 4.47
N THR A 74 -14.47 -0.50 3.34
CA THR A 74 -13.04 -0.30 3.17
C THR A 74 -12.75 1.15 2.81
N LEU A 75 -11.90 1.84 3.57
CA LEU A 75 -11.57 3.25 3.35
C LEU A 75 -10.55 3.40 2.22
N VAL A 76 -10.99 3.15 1.00
CA VAL A 76 -10.19 3.32 -0.22
C VAL A 76 -10.74 4.49 -1.03
N TYR A 77 -9.84 5.33 -1.54
CA TYR A 77 -10.17 6.58 -2.22
C TYR A 77 -9.36 6.74 -3.49
N GLY A 78 -9.88 7.48 -4.46
CA GLY A 78 -9.25 7.73 -5.77
C GLY A 78 -10.22 7.47 -6.92
N PRO A 79 -9.73 7.21 -8.15
CA PRO A 79 -8.32 7.25 -8.52
C PRO A 79 -7.78 8.68 -8.49
N TYR A 80 -6.54 8.85 -7.99
CA TYR A 80 -5.87 10.14 -7.95
C TYR A 80 -4.86 10.25 -9.09
N SER A 81 -4.76 11.44 -9.69
CA SER A 81 -3.66 11.75 -10.61
C SER A 81 -2.35 11.76 -9.83
N ALA A 82 -1.39 10.91 -10.22
CA ALA A 82 -0.21 10.62 -9.41
C ALA A 82 0.68 11.85 -9.20
N ASP A 83 0.87 12.67 -10.25
CA ASP A 83 1.67 13.90 -10.21
C ASP A 83 1.11 14.89 -9.19
N SER A 84 -0.17 15.22 -9.29
CA SER A 84 -0.84 16.14 -8.38
C SER A 84 -0.94 15.58 -6.97
N PHE A 85 -1.14 14.26 -6.82
CA PHE A 85 -1.25 13.60 -5.53
C PHE A 85 0.02 13.75 -4.68
N PHE A 86 1.18 13.54 -5.28
CA PHE A 86 2.45 13.76 -4.59
C PHE A 86 2.88 15.23 -4.58
N GLY A 87 2.63 15.97 -5.66
CA GLY A 87 2.98 17.39 -5.77
C GLY A 87 2.26 18.31 -4.78
N SER A 88 1.06 17.91 -4.33
CA SER A 88 0.27 18.63 -3.32
C SER A 88 0.40 18.05 -1.90
N ASP A 89 1.36 17.17 -1.66
CA ASP A 89 1.51 16.48 -0.35
C ASP A 89 0.27 15.68 0.09
N ASN A 90 -0.66 15.38 -0.80
CA ASN A 90 -1.91 14.68 -0.44
C ASN A 90 -1.65 13.27 0.11
N HIS A 91 -0.51 12.68 -0.21
CA HIS A 91 -0.08 11.37 0.34
C HIS A 91 -0.05 11.36 1.88
N LYS A 92 0.17 12.49 2.53
CA LYS A 92 0.20 12.64 4.00
C LYS A 92 -1.17 12.40 4.66
N ASN A 93 -2.26 12.41 3.91
CA ASN A 93 -3.62 12.15 4.40
C ASN A 93 -4.00 10.68 4.42
N PHE A 94 -3.11 9.79 3.98
CA PHE A 94 -3.35 8.35 3.81
C PHE A 94 -2.30 7.52 4.55
N ASP A 95 -2.71 6.32 4.95
CA ASP A 95 -1.83 5.36 5.61
C ASP A 95 -1.10 4.48 4.58
N ALA A 96 -1.63 4.37 3.37
CA ALA A 96 -0.98 3.68 2.28
C ALA A 96 -1.42 4.21 0.91
N VAL A 97 -0.54 4.02 -0.08
CA VAL A 97 -0.79 4.38 -1.47
C VAL A 97 -0.63 3.13 -2.34
N LEU A 98 -1.66 2.76 -3.08
CA LEU A 98 -1.62 1.70 -4.07
C LEU A 98 -1.34 2.30 -5.45
N ALA A 99 -0.15 2.10 -5.95
CA ALA A 99 0.26 2.53 -7.29
C ALA A 99 -0.14 1.52 -8.36
N ALA A 100 -0.47 2.00 -9.56
CA ALA A 100 -0.90 1.18 -10.67
C ALA A 100 0.27 0.40 -11.31
N TYR A 101 1.48 0.95 -11.29
CA TYR A 101 2.68 0.32 -11.84
C TYR A 101 3.92 0.68 -11.03
N HIS A 102 5.00 -0.04 -11.31
CA HIS A 102 6.23 -0.05 -10.53
C HIS A 102 6.79 1.36 -10.27
N ASP A 103 7.11 2.11 -11.31
CA ASP A 103 7.80 3.40 -11.16
C ASP A 103 6.90 4.48 -10.55
N GLN A 104 5.58 4.41 -10.80
CA GLN A 104 4.60 5.31 -10.20
C GLN A 104 4.63 5.28 -8.66
N GLY A 105 4.96 4.14 -8.08
CA GLY A 105 5.10 3.98 -6.64
C GLY A 105 6.53 4.14 -6.14
N LEU A 106 7.50 3.56 -6.84
CA LEU A 106 8.88 3.50 -6.34
C LEU A 106 9.64 4.82 -6.50
N ILE A 107 9.36 5.63 -7.51
CA ILE A 107 10.00 6.93 -7.66
C ILE A 107 9.69 7.83 -6.44
N PRO A 108 8.41 8.11 -6.10
CA PRO A 108 8.10 8.91 -4.93
C PRO A 108 8.55 8.23 -3.62
N PHE A 109 8.43 6.91 -3.50
CA PHE A 109 8.91 6.19 -2.33
C PHE A 109 10.40 6.44 -2.08
N LYS A 110 11.25 6.22 -3.07
CA LYS A 110 12.71 6.43 -2.95
C LYS A 110 13.07 7.88 -2.69
N THR A 111 12.35 8.81 -3.31
CA THR A 111 12.55 10.25 -3.11
C THR A 111 12.21 10.66 -1.67
N LEU A 112 11.10 10.15 -1.12
CA LEU A 112 10.62 10.52 0.20
C LEU A 112 11.32 9.76 1.34
N SER A 113 11.76 8.53 1.11
CA SER A 113 12.39 7.70 2.14
C SER A 113 13.85 8.09 2.45
N PHE A 114 14.51 8.87 1.59
CA PHE A 114 15.89 9.31 1.76
C PHE A 114 16.86 8.18 2.15
N GLY A 115 16.75 7.03 1.51
CA GLY A 115 17.63 5.87 1.77
C GLY A 115 17.27 5.03 3.01
N LYS A 116 16.23 5.40 3.77
CA LYS A 116 15.73 4.63 4.93
C LYS A 116 14.55 3.72 4.58
N GLY A 117 14.28 3.52 3.31
CA GLY A 117 13.19 2.69 2.83
C GLY A 117 13.38 1.22 3.23
N VAL A 118 12.27 0.56 3.56
CA VAL A 118 12.23 -0.86 3.86
C VAL A 118 11.28 -1.55 2.87
N ASN A 119 11.77 -2.60 2.22
CA ASN A 119 10.93 -3.47 1.44
C ASN A 119 10.23 -4.47 2.37
N TYR A 120 8.92 -4.37 2.48
CA TYR A 120 8.08 -5.26 3.28
C TYR A 120 7.15 -6.06 2.36
N THR A 121 7.01 -7.36 2.62
CA THR A 121 6.10 -8.22 1.83
C THR A 121 4.83 -8.49 2.60
N ALA A 122 3.72 -7.89 2.13
CA ALA A 122 2.38 -8.12 2.68
C ALA A 122 1.80 -9.48 2.28
N GLY A 123 0.91 -10.02 3.12
CA GLY A 123 0.13 -11.22 2.80
C GLY A 123 0.85 -12.54 3.04
N LEU A 124 2.04 -12.54 3.64
CA LEU A 124 2.73 -13.75 4.07
C LEU A 124 2.38 -14.09 5.53
N ASP A 125 2.41 -15.37 5.86
CA ASP A 125 2.30 -15.87 7.22
C ASP A 125 3.56 -15.59 8.07
N LYS A 126 4.70 -15.41 7.42
CA LYS A 126 5.97 -14.99 8.02
C LYS A 126 6.26 -13.53 7.73
N VAL A 127 6.95 -12.87 8.67
CA VAL A 127 7.43 -11.50 8.46
C VAL A 127 8.63 -11.54 7.52
N ARG A 128 8.55 -10.76 6.43
CA ARG A 128 9.64 -10.59 5.48
C ARG A 128 9.87 -9.11 5.21
N THR A 129 11.03 -8.63 5.63
CA THR A 129 11.55 -7.30 5.35
C THR A 129 12.92 -7.40 4.67
N SER A 130 13.29 -6.41 3.90
CA SER A 130 14.65 -6.27 3.38
C SER A 130 14.99 -4.79 3.18
N PRO A 131 16.29 -4.43 3.17
CA PRO A 131 16.73 -3.11 2.75
C PRO A 131 16.24 -2.77 1.34
N ASP A 132 16.01 -1.48 1.07
CA ASP A 132 15.63 -0.98 -0.26
C ASP A 132 16.86 -0.45 -1.02
N HIS A 133 17.94 -1.21 -1.07
CA HIS A 133 19.13 -0.89 -1.87
C HIS A 133 19.50 -2.06 -2.78
N GLY A 134 20.21 -1.74 -3.87
CA GLY A 134 20.78 -2.74 -4.77
C GLY A 134 21.96 -3.49 -4.17
N THR A 135 22.58 -4.35 -4.96
CA THR A 135 23.71 -5.20 -4.55
C THR A 135 24.99 -4.42 -4.22
N ALA A 136 25.11 -3.16 -4.70
CA ALA A 136 26.22 -2.24 -4.40
C ALA A 136 27.62 -2.87 -4.57
N TYR A 137 27.80 -3.67 -5.62
CA TYR A 137 29.07 -4.36 -5.91
C TYR A 137 30.26 -3.41 -6.00
N GLU A 138 30.04 -2.16 -6.43
CA GLU A 138 31.08 -1.13 -6.58
C GLU A 138 31.72 -0.70 -5.26
N ILE A 139 31.06 -0.92 -4.13
CA ILE A 139 31.60 -0.61 -2.78
C ILE A 139 31.94 -1.86 -1.98
N ALA A 140 31.74 -3.05 -2.55
CA ALA A 140 32.02 -4.31 -1.86
C ALA A 140 33.49 -4.38 -1.41
N GLY A 141 33.75 -4.77 -0.17
CA GLY A 141 35.08 -4.88 0.41
C GLY A 141 35.77 -3.56 0.75
N LYS A 142 35.14 -2.40 0.50
CA LYS A 142 35.77 -1.08 0.72
C LYS A 142 35.44 -0.46 2.10
N GLY A 143 34.65 -1.12 2.93
CA GLY A 143 34.23 -0.60 4.24
C GLY A 143 33.38 0.69 4.19
N LYS A 144 32.71 0.94 3.04
CA LYS A 144 31.93 2.17 2.80
C LYS A 144 30.42 1.96 2.82
N ALA A 145 29.97 0.74 3.11
CA ALA A 145 28.53 0.43 3.14
C ALA A 145 27.85 1.14 4.31
N ASP A 146 26.72 1.79 4.02
CA ASP A 146 25.81 2.33 5.04
C ASP A 146 24.85 1.21 5.47
N ASP A 147 24.85 0.86 6.74
CA ASP A 147 24.02 -0.19 7.31
C ASP A 147 22.63 0.29 7.80
N SER A 148 22.32 1.58 7.64
CA SER A 148 21.09 2.19 8.12
C SER A 148 19.84 1.50 7.60
N SER A 149 19.76 1.24 6.29
CA SER A 149 18.61 0.58 5.67
C SER A 149 18.45 -0.87 6.16
N PHE A 150 19.56 -1.58 6.43
CA PHE A 150 19.50 -2.92 7.01
C PHE A 150 18.97 -2.89 8.46
N LYS A 151 19.44 -1.95 9.27
CA LYS A 151 18.93 -1.74 10.65
C LYS A 151 17.44 -1.43 10.64
N GLU A 152 16.99 -0.53 9.78
CA GLU A 152 15.56 -0.20 9.64
C GLU A 152 14.73 -1.43 9.23
N ALA A 153 15.24 -2.29 8.35
CA ALA A 153 14.57 -3.53 7.98
C ALA A 153 14.43 -4.49 9.19
N VAL A 154 15.45 -4.61 10.02
CA VAL A 154 15.42 -5.43 11.25
C VAL A 154 14.43 -4.84 12.26
N PHE A 155 14.47 -3.54 12.53
CA PHE A 155 13.52 -2.90 13.44
C PHE A 155 12.09 -3.01 12.96
N THR A 156 11.85 -2.81 11.65
CA THR A 156 10.53 -3.01 11.04
C THR A 156 10.03 -4.44 11.23
N ALA A 157 10.90 -5.45 11.04
CA ALA A 157 10.53 -6.85 11.27
C ALA A 157 10.09 -7.12 12.72
N ILE A 158 10.83 -6.55 13.68
CA ILE A 158 10.52 -6.69 15.10
C ILE A 158 9.18 -6.02 15.44
N GLN A 159 8.93 -4.82 14.91
CA GLN A 159 7.67 -4.10 15.13
C GLN A 159 6.48 -4.85 14.54
N VAL A 160 6.61 -5.30 13.28
CA VAL A 160 5.57 -6.09 12.61
C VAL A 160 5.28 -7.37 13.39
N PHE A 161 6.29 -8.07 13.87
CA PHE A 161 6.11 -9.26 14.68
C PHE A 161 5.32 -8.98 15.97
N LYS A 162 5.67 -7.91 16.68
CA LYS A 162 4.98 -7.49 17.91
C LYS A 162 3.51 -7.14 17.64
N HIS A 163 3.24 -6.28 16.63
CA HIS A 163 1.87 -5.90 16.25
C HIS A 163 1.04 -7.12 15.85
N ARG A 164 1.65 -8.06 15.11
CA ARG A 164 0.97 -9.29 14.66
C ARG A 164 0.58 -10.17 15.85
N THR A 165 1.47 -10.32 16.83
CA THR A 165 1.19 -11.06 18.07
C THR A 165 0.07 -10.39 18.87
N GLU A 166 0.16 -9.08 19.10
CA GLU A 166 -0.87 -8.30 19.78
C GLU A 166 -2.23 -8.38 19.07
N TYR A 167 -2.23 -8.25 17.74
CA TYR A 167 -3.45 -8.37 16.95
C TYR A 167 -4.10 -9.74 17.10
N GLN A 168 -3.30 -10.82 17.12
CA GLN A 168 -3.80 -12.18 17.33
C GLN A 168 -4.42 -12.34 18.73
N GLU A 169 -3.73 -11.91 19.77
CA GLU A 169 -4.23 -11.95 21.15
C GLU A 169 -5.55 -11.18 21.30
N LEU A 170 -5.63 -9.97 20.75
CA LEU A 170 -6.83 -9.12 20.80
C LEU A 170 -8.02 -9.67 19.99
N THR A 171 -7.76 -10.50 18.97
CA THR A 171 -8.80 -11.03 18.09
C THR A 171 -9.16 -12.49 18.34
N GLU A 172 -8.40 -13.21 19.15
CA GLU A 172 -8.64 -14.62 19.47
C GLU A 172 -9.97 -14.81 20.21
N ASN A 173 -10.30 -13.90 21.13
CA ASN A 173 -11.54 -14.00 21.92
C ASN A 173 -12.27 -12.64 22.00
N PRO A 174 -12.81 -12.12 20.89
CA PRO A 174 -13.40 -10.78 20.85
C PRO A 174 -14.72 -10.74 21.64
N LEU A 175 -14.96 -9.64 22.34
CA LEU A 175 -16.22 -9.39 23.01
C LEU A 175 -17.40 -9.44 22.01
N LYS A 176 -18.44 -10.20 22.33
CA LYS A 176 -19.64 -10.27 21.50
C LYS A 176 -20.35 -8.91 21.50
N LYS A 177 -20.65 -8.40 20.31
CA LYS A 177 -21.47 -7.17 20.18
C LYS A 177 -22.85 -7.40 20.79
N GLN A 178 -23.18 -6.70 21.86
CA GLN A 178 -24.53 -6.68 22.40
C GLN A 178 -25.42 -5.82 21.51
N LYS A 179 -26.57 -6.37 21.07
CA LYS A 179 -27.62 -5.56 20.44
C LYS A 179 -28.29 -4.73 21.54
N ILE A 180 -27.96 -3.44 21.60
CA ILE A 180 -28.70 -2.52 22.44
C ILE A 180 -30.10 -2.42 21.82
N LYS A 181 -31.13 -3.00 22.48
CA LYS A 181 -32.52 -2.71 22.16
C LYS A 181 -32.73 -1.23 22.52
N ARG A 182 -32.81 -0.36 21.53
CA ARG A 182 -33.34 0.97 21.73
C ARG A 182 -34.80 0.78 22.15
N GLY A 183 -35.09 1.06 23.41
CA GLY A 183 -36.44 1.11 23.89
C GLY A 183 -37.22 2.15 23.09
N GLY A 184 -38.39 1.77 22.63
CA GLY A 184 -39.36 2.67 21.98
C GLY A 184 -39.85 3.76 22.91
#